data_013c799fcc83a5e91e4d57b3ed4f1bcd
#
_entry.id   013c799fcc83a5e91e4d57b3ed4f1bcd
#
_cell.length_a   1.000
_cell.length_b   1.000
_cell.length_c   1.000
_cell.angle_alpha   90.00
_cell.angle_beta   90.00
_cell.angle_gamma   90.00
#
_symmetry.space_group_name_H-M   'P 1'
#
loop_
_entity.id
_entity.type
_entity.pdbx_description
1 polymer ?
#
loop_
_entity_poly.entity_id
_entity_poly.type
_entity_poly.pdbx_seq_one_letter_code
_entity_poly.pdbx_strand_id
1 'polypeptide(L)'
;MFSFIIVGKAIGRKSNGMNSLLGSACILLLWNPDLRFDLGFQLSYAAVASILFFDQEIKQLVFFKNKAALYLWSMVSITLAAQVLTTPLVIAHFHRFPTLFLFTNLVAVPLSSVVLVMEILLCAIHPFERMAIELGKVINTLIQLMNDHVLLMGNIPFGMIDQLQISNTMISLVCLYLAAWYSLFKSPSRFIFFCLALLGLGLPVVHLIESIQTNKTKEIIVLNTYGAATIIHRHGKYGTLTASASFLDSKKKTKELLRQTGLALGIEHWDIQSFPNDPVMISLQETQETMPWVLLCHAKSISLNNLKDEIKKEILLLADASTPVWKIKQWEKEAQKLHLRFKSIPEEGPHTIRCHQTQ
;
A
#
# COMPACT_ATOMS: atom_id res chain seq x y z
N MET A 1 15.88 8.37 15.76
CA MET A 1 15.16 9.53 16.34
C MET A 1 15.37 9.64 17.85
N PHE A 2 15.03 8.65 18.68
CA PHE A 2 15.20 8.70 20.15
C PHE A 2 16.65 8.99 20.59
N SER A 3 17.64 8.40 19.93
CA SER A 3 19.05 8.67 20.16
C SER A 3 19.40 10.15 20.03
N PHE A 4 18.83 10.85 19.07
CA PHE A 4 19.02 12.30 18.89
C PHE A 4 18.43 13.13 20.03
N ILE A 5 17.27 12.70 20.55
CA ILE A 5 16.66 13.37 21.72
C ILE A 5 17.52 13.17 22.96
N ILE A 6 18.05 11.95 23.15
CA ILE A 6 18.94 11.61 24.29
C ILE A 6 20.24 12.42 24.20
N VAL A 7 20.90 12.43 23.04
CA VAL A 7 22.14 13.18 22.82
C VAL A 7 21.89 14.68 22.98
N GLY A 8 20.80 15.23 22.43
CA GLY A 8 20.43 16.63 22.59
C GLY A 8 20.24 17.04 24.07
N LYS A 9 19.60 16.18 24.86
CA LYS A 9 19.46 16.38 26.33
C LYS A 9 20.80 16.29 27.04
N ALA A 10 21.66 15.33 26.68
CA ALA A 10 22.98 15.16 27.27
C ALA A 10 23.90 16.37 27.05
N ILE A 11 23.76 17.08 25.94
CA ILE A 11 24.52 18.32 25.61
C ILE A 11 23.90 19.56 26.27
N GLY A 12 22.83 19.40 27.10
CA GLY A 12 22.21 20.53 27.80
C GLY A 12 21.32 21.43 26.92
N ARG A 13 21.04 21.06 25.67
CA ARG A 13 20.12 21.79 24.81
C ARG A 13 18.67 21.49 25.15
N LYS A 14 17.82 22.49 25.19
CA LYS A 14 16.36 22.31 25.19
C LYS A 14 15.99 21.64 23.86
N SER A 15 15.86 20.32 23.88
CA SER A 15 15.52 19.56 22.67
C SER A 15 14.06 19.82 22.30
N ASN A 16 13.84 20.53 21.19
CA ASN A 16 12.52 20.57 20.59
C ASN A 16 12.31 19.24 19.83
N GLY A 17 11.24 18.50 20.16
CA GLY A 17 10.93 17.22 19.55
C GLY A 17 10.89 17.28 18.02
N MET A 18 10.39 18.39 17.44
CA MET A 18 10.34 18.60 16.00
C MET A 18 11.74 18.74 15.38
N ASN A 19 12.64 19.50 16.01
CA ASN A 19 14.01 19.63 15.52
C ASN A 19 14.76 18.30 15.55
N SER A 20 14.53 17.49 16.59
CA SER A 20 15.11 16.14 16.71
C SER A 20 14.55 15.19 15.65
N LEU A 21 13.24 15.29 15.37
CA LEU A 21 12.59 14.51 14.32
C LEU A 21 13.17 14.85 12.95
N LEU A 22 13.20 16.13 12.59
CA LEU A 22 13.72 16.62 11.30
C LEU A 22 15.23 16.33 11.15
N GLY A 23 16.02 16.55 12.18
CA GLY A 23 17.45 16.27 12.17
C GLY A 23 17.74 14.79 11.94
N SER A 24 17.01 13.89 12.62
CA SER A 24 17.15 12.46 12.40
C SER A 24 16.70 12.02 11.00
N ALA A 25 15.62 12.61 10.46
CA ALA A 25 15.17 12.36 9.09
C ALA A 25 16.22 12.78 8.06
N CYS A 26 16.77 13.99 8.20
CA CYS A 26 17.81 14.50 7.31
C CYS A 26 19.03 13.56 7.28
N ILE A 27 19.52 13.11 8.44
CA ILE A 27 20.71 12.26 8.50
C ILE A 27 20.44 10.90 7.87
N LEU A 28 19.27 10.29 8.14
CA LEU A 28 18.91 9.01 7.54
C LEU A 28 18.76 9.11 6.01
N LEU A 29 18.13 10.17 5.51
CA LEU A 29 17.96 10.40 4.07
C LEU A 29 19.27 10.77 3.37
N LEU A 30 20.20 11.44 4.04
CA LEU A 30 21.55 11.68 3.52
C LEU A 30 22.36 10.39 3.43
N TRP A 31 22.17 9.49 4.38
CA TRP A 31 22.84 8.18 4.39
C TRP A 31 22.25 7.24 3.34
N ASN A 32 20.93 7.17 3.26
CA ASN A 32 20.21 6.34 2.29
C ASN A 32 18.97 7.08 1.76
N PRO A 33 19.07 7.71 0.56
CA PRO A 33 17.97 8.46 -0.05
C PRO A 33 16.72 7.60 -0.36
N ASP A 34 16.88 6.27 -0.52
CA ASP A 34 15.78 5.36 -0.88
C ASP A 34 14.80 5.16 0.29
N LEU A 35 15.20 5.49 1.53
CA LEU A 35 14.30 5.46 2.69
C LEU A 35 13.06 6.34 2.50
N ARG A 36 13.10 7.34 1.63
CA ARG A 36 11.92 8.16 1.30
C ARG A 36 10.75 7.34 0.73
N PHE A 37 11.05 6.19 0.08
CA PHE A 37 10.06 5.28 -0.46
C PHE A 37 9.70 4.14 0.51
N ASP A 38 10.45 4.00 1.59
CA ASP A 38 10.18 2.99 2.61
C ASP A 38 8.96 3.38 3.44
N LEU A 39 8.01 2.47 3.50
CA LEU A 39 6.73 2.64 4.17
C LEU A 39 6.90 2.76 5.69
N GLY A 40 7.82 2.00 6.26
CA GLY A 40 8.13 2.03 7.68
C GLY A 40 8.70 3.40 8.07
N PHE A 41 9.59 3.95 7.27
CA PHE A 41 10.11 5.31 7.45
C PHE A 41 8.98 6.35 7.40
N GLN A 42 8.17 6.34 6.33
CA GLN A 42 7.09 7.31 6.14
C GLN A 42 6.08 7.28 7.29
N LEU A 43 5.56 6.09 7.64
CA LEU A 43 4.56 5.93 8.70
C LEU A 43 5.11 6.29 10.08
N SER A 44 6.36 5.89 10.38
CA SER A 44 6.98 6.19 11.68
C SER A 44 7.19 7.68 11.87
N TYR A 45 7.72 8.39 10.86
CA TYR A 45 7.94 9.83 10.93
C TYR A 45 6.63 10.60 10.91
N ALA A 46 5.64 10.17 10.12
CA ALA A 46 4.31 10.77 10.12
C ALA A 46 3.61 10.61 11.47
N ALA A 47 3.68 9.43 12.11
CA ALA A 47 3.08 9.19 13.41
C ALA A 47 3.67 10.11 14.48
N VAL A 48 4.99 10.21 14.55
CA VAL A 48 5.65 11.07 15.56
C VAL A 48 5.39 12.54 15.28
N ALA A 49 5.46 12.99 14.03
CA ALA A 49 5.10 14.36 13.66
C ALA A 49 3.64 14.66 14.06
N SER A 50 2.73 13.73 13.77
CA SER A 50 1.31 13.88 14.10
C SER A 50 1.07 14.01 15.60
N ILE A 51 1.73 13.18 16.41
CA ILE A 51 1.68 13.30 17.88
C ILE A 51 2.22 14.65 18.35
N LEU A 52 3.36 15.08 17.83
CA LEU A 52 3.98 16.37 18.22
C LEU A 52 3.09 17.56 17.88
N PHE A 53 2.31 17.48 16.81
CA PHE A 53 1.42 18.57 16.41
C PHE A 53 0.06 18.52 17.12
N PHE A 54 -0.55 17.37 17.26
CA PHE A 54 -1.98 17.24 17.58
C PHE A 54 -2.28 16.74 18.99
N ASP A 55 -1.35 16.04 19.68
CA ASP A 55 -1.64 15.42 20.98
C ASP A 55 -2.07 16.44 22.03
N GLN A 56 -1.36 17.56 22.11
CA GLN A 56 -1.67 18.60 23.11
C GLN A 56 -3.02 19.26 22.84
N GLU A 57 -3.34 19.52 21.58
CA GLU A 57 -4.61 20.11 21.15
C GLU A 57 -5.78 19.18 21.44
N ILE A 58 -5.62 17.88 21.15
CA ILE A 58 -6.65 16.87 21.43
C ILE A 58 -6.84 16.68 22.95
N LYS A 59 -5.77 16.68 23.73
CA LYS A 59 -5.85 16.56 25.20
C LYS A 59 -6.67 17.68 25.84
N GLN A 60 -6.58 18.88 25.29
CA GLN A 60 -7.29 20.05 25.80
C GLN A 60 -8.79 20.06 25.48
N LEU A 61 -9.27 19.17 24.57
CA LEU A 61 -10.70 19.10 24.22
C LEU A 61 -11.60 18.61 25.37
N VAL A 62 -11.03 17.79 26.26
CA VAL A 62 -11.80 17.22 27.38
C VAL A 62 -11.00 17.31 28.68
N PHE A 63 -11.63 17.82 29.73
CA PHE A 63 -11.05 17.93 31.05
C PHE A 63 -11.69 16.91 32.01
N PHE A 64 -10.85 16.05 32.57
CA PHE A 64 -11.27 15.09 33.58
C PHE A 64 -10.70 15.44 34.94
N LYS A 65 -11.53 15.40 35.98
CA LYS A 65 -11.09 15.58 37.38
C LYS A 65 -10.48 14.29 37.96
N ASN A 66 -10.85 13.13 37.44
CA ASN A 66 -10.37 11.84 37.91
C ASN A 66 -9.05 11.48 37.22
N LYS A 67 -8.01 11.10 37.98
CA LYS A 67 -6.68 10.72 37.50
C LYS A 67 -6.73 9.50 36.56
N ALA A 68 -7.57 8.51 36.84
CA ALA A 68 -7.72 7.34 35.97
C ALA A 68 -8.34 7.70 34.61
N ALA A 69 -9.39 8.53 34.63
CA ALA A 69 -10.00 9.04 33.39
C ALA A 69 -9.04 9.92 32.57
N LEU A 70 -8.23 10.74 33.26
CA LEU A 70 -7.20 11.55 32.62
C LEU A 70 -6.12 10.68 31.93
N TYR A 71 -5.70 9.60 32.58
CA TYR A 71 -4.75 8.65 32.02
C TYR A 71 -5.32 7.96 30.77
N LEU A 72 -6.55 7.43 30.85
CA LEU A 72 -7.24 6.82 29.72
C LEU A 72 -7.42 7.83 28.56
N TRP A 73 -7.82 9.06 28.88
CA TRP A 73 -7.95 10.12 27.87
C TRP A 73 -6.60 10.47 27.22
N SER A 74 -5.53 10.49 27.99
CA SER A 74 -4.18 10.69 27.43
C SER A 74 -3.80 9.59 26.43
N MET A 75 -4.12 8.33 26.69
CA MET A 75 -3.89 7.24 25.75
C MET A 75 -4.75 7.37 24.47
N VAL A 76 -6.01 7.72 24.64
CA VAL A 76 -6.93 8.00 23.53
C VAL A 76 -6.40 9.16 22.67
N SER A 77 -5.99 10.26 23.32
CA SER A 77 -5.45 11.44 22.65
C SER A 77 -4.22 11.13 21.79
N ILE A 78 -3.23 10.43 22.36
CA ILE A 78 -2.03 10.00 21.62
C ILE A 78 -2.40 9.11 20.44
N THR A 79 -3.33 8.17 20.63
CA THR A 79 -3.79 7.28 19.57
C THR A 79 -4.47 8.06 18.44
N LEU A 80 -5.37 8.98 18.77
CA LEU A 80 -6.03 9.83 17.79
C LEU A 80 -5.04 10.75 17.09
N ALA A 81 -4.15 11.39 17.85
CA ALA A 81 -3.11 12.26 17.31
C ALA A 81 -2.23 11.53 16.30
N ALA A 82 -1.77 10.31 16.62
CA ALA A 82 -0.95 9.51 15.71
C ALA A 82 -1.66 9.25 14.37
N GLN A 83 -2.97 9.05 14.38
CA GLN A 83 -3.74 8.70 13.18
C GLN A 83 -3.95 9.87 12.21
N VAL A 84 -3.88 11.13 12.66
CA VAL A 84 -4.20 12.28 11.82
C VAL A 84 -3.38 12.30 10.53
N LEU A 85 -2.05 12.16 10.62
CA LEU A 85 -1.16 12.14 9.44
C LEU A 85 -0.89 10.73 8.91
N THR A 86 -1.04 9.68 9.72
CA THR A 86 -0.79 8.30 9.25
C THR A 86 -1.95 7.73 8.47
N THR A 87 -3.21 8.10 8.78
CA THR A 87 -4.39 7.58 8.09
C THR A 87 -4.36 7.78 6.58
N PRO A 88 -4.06 8.98 6.03
CA PRO A 88 -3.95 9.14 4.58
C PRO A 88 -2.90 8.23 3.94
N LEU A 89 -1.75 8.05 4.60
CA LEU A 89 -0.68 7.18 4.13
C LEU A 89 -1.07 5.70 4.19
N VAL A 90 -1.72 5.28 5.28
CA VAL A 90 -2.21 3.90 5.45
C VAL A 90 -3.22 3.56 4.36
N ILE A 91 -4.20 4.43 4.13
CA ILE A 91 -5.22 4.22 3.09
C ILE A 91 -4.56 4.16 1.70
N ALA A 92 -3.61 5.04 1.41
CA ALA A 92 -2.93 5.07 0.12
C ALA A 92 -2.14 3.80 -0.21
N HIS A 93 -1.49 3.20 0.80
CA HIS A 93 -0.64 2.03 0.57
C HIS A 93 -1.37 0.70 0.77
N PHE A 94 -2.25 0.64 1.76
CA PHE A 94 -2.94 -0.60 2.13
C PHE A 94 -4.37 -0.68 1.59
N HIS A 95 -4.94 0.43 1.14
CA HIS A 95 -6.33 0.53 0.68
C HIS A 95 -7.36 0.07 1.71
N ARG A 96 -6.99 0.15 3.00
CA ARG A 96 -7.75 -0.32 4.16
C ARG A 96 -7.63 0.64 5.32
N PHE A 97 -8.68 0.70 6.12
CA PHE A 97 -8.66 1.46 7.37
C PHE A 97 -9.32 0.66 8.48
N PRO A 98 -8.59 0.39 9.60
CA PRO A 98 -9.16 -0.27 10.77
C PRO A 98 -10.01 0.74 11.55
N THR A 99 -11.33 0.58 11.55
CA THR A 99 -12.24 1.51 12.24
C THR A 99 -12.15 1.40 13.76
N LEU A 100 -11.82 0.21 14.26
CA LEU A 100 -11.71 -0.09 15.69
C LEU A 100 -10.30 0.15 16.25
N PHE A 101 -9.44 0.89 15.52
CA PHE A 101 -8.05 1.15 15.91
C PHE A 101 -7.93 1.73 17.33
N LEU A 102 -8.89 2.54 17.76
CA LEU A 102 -8.90 3.15 19.08
C LEU A 102 -9.00 2.09 20.18
N PHE A 103 -9.95 1.16 20.05
CA PHE A 103 -10.14 0.07 21.00
C PHE A 103 -8.99 -0.93 20.95
N THR A 104 -8.50 -1.23 19.76
CA THR A 104 -7.33 -2.09 19.56
C THR A 104 -6.11 -1.51 20.27
N ASN A 105 -5.81 -0.21 20.07
CA ASN A 105 -4.63 0.43 20.62
C ASN A 105 -4.75 0.67 22.14
N LEU A 106 -5.94 0.81 22.68
CA LEU A 106 -6.15 0.97 24.12
C LEU A 106 -5.64 -0.25 24.91
N VAL A 107 -5.68 -1.43 24.31
CA VAL A 107 -5.15 -2.67 24.89
C VAL A 107 -3.74 -2.97 24.37
N ALA A 108 -3.52 -2.89 23.07
CA ALA A 108 -2.25 -3.28 22.45
C ALA A 108 -1.06 -2.40 22.88
N VAL A 109 -1.26 -1.08 23.04
CA VAL A 109 -0.16 -0.16 23.40
C VAL A 109 0.37 -0.38 24.82
N PRO A 110 -0.47 -0.48 25.89
CA PRO A 110 0.03 -0.82 27.22
C PRO A 110 0.68 -2.20 27.25
N LEU A 111 0.05 -3.18 26.59
CA LEU A 111 0.54 -4.56 26.60
C LEU A 111 1.88 -4.68 25.88
N SER A 112 2.05 -4.02 24.73
CA SER A 112 3.35 -3.97 24.03
C SER A 112 4.45 -3.29 24.86
N SER A 113 4.08 -2.26 25.64
CA SER A 113 5.03 -1.60 26.55
C SER A 113 5.51 -2.53 27.67
N VAL A 114 4.60 -3.34 28.23
CA VAL A 114 4.94 -4.35 29.25
C VAL A 114 5.81 -5.44 28.64
N VAL A 115 5.45 -5.95 27.45
CA VAL A 115 6.23 -6.96 26.72
C VAL A 115 7.64 -6.45 26.46
N LEU A 116 7.81 -5.22 26.00
CA LEU A 116 9.13 -4.63 25.72
C LEU A 116 10.01 -4.59 26.99
N VAL A 117 9.45 -4.18 28.14
CA VAL A 117 10.20 -4.15 29.40
C VAL A 117 10.59 -5.56 29.83
N MET A 118 9.69 -6.53 29.67
CA MET A 118 9.98 -7.94 29.99
C MET A 118 11.03 -8.55 29.05
N GLU A 119 11.03 -8.19 27.77
CA GLU A 119 12.06 -8.61 26.81
C GLU A 119 13.45 -8.06 27.17
N ILE A 120 13.53 -6.79 27.59
CA ILE A 120 14.80 -6.21 28.10
C ILE A 120 15.24 -6.96 29.35
N LEU A 121 14.32 -7.26 30.26
CA LEU A 121 14.62 -8.05 31.46
C LEU A 121 15.10 -9.47 31.08
N LEU A 122 14.45 -10.11 30.10
CA LEU A 122 14.85 -11.43 29.59
C LEU A 122 16.29 -11.42 29.07
N CYS A 123 16.68 -10.37 28.34
CA CYS A 123 18.06 -10.21 27.90
C CYS A 123 19.05 -10.11 29.09
N ALA A 124 18.65 -9.43 30.16
CA ALA A 124 19.51 -9.28 31.36
C ALA A 124 19.65 -10.58 32.15
N ILE A 125 18.59 -11.39 32.24
CA ILE A 125 18.57 -12.64 33.01
C ILE A 125 18.93 -13.89 32.18
N HIS A 126 19.28 -13.72 30.89
CA HIS A 126 19.66 -14.82 30.00
C HIS A 126 20.66 -15.82 30.61
N PRO A 127 21.65 -15.42 31.45
CA PRO A 127 22.56 -16.37 32.09
C PRO A 127 21.88 -17.38 33.04
N PHE A 128 20.68 -17.07 33.52
CA PHE A 128 19.89 -17.91 34.40
C PHE A 128 18.80 -18.65 33.60
N GLU A 129 19.20 -19.75 32.94
CA GLU A 129 18.40 -20.48 31.95
C GLU A 129 16.96 -20.79 32.41
N ARG A 130 16.77 -21.32 33.63
CA ARG A 130 15.42 -21.64 34.14
C ARG A 130 14.53 -20.41 34.27
N MET A 131 15.05 -19.30 34.78
CA MET A 131 14.29 -18.06 34.92
C MET A 131 13.97 -17.45 33.56
N ALA A 132 14.94 -17.51 32.63
CA ALA A 132 14.75 -17.03 31.27
C ALA A 132 13.65 -17.81 30.52
N ILE A 133 13.60 -19.14 30.69
CA ILE A 133 12.53 -19.98 30.08
C ILE A 133 11.15 -19.61 30.64
N GLU A 134 10.99 -19.47 31.95
CA GLU A 134 9.68 -19.12 32.53
C GLU A 134 9.24 -17.72 32.15
N LEU A 135 10.15 -16.75 32.17
CA LEU A 135 9.84 -15.38 31.69
C LEU A 135 9.49 -15.39 30.21
N GLY A 136 10.18 -16.17 29.36
CA GLY A 136 9.87 -16.33 27.96
C GLY A 136 8.47 -16.90 27.70
N LYS A 137 8.00 -17.86 28.53
CA LYS A 137 6.63 -18.37 28.44
C LYS A 137 5.59 -17.28 28.72
N VAL A 138 5.85 -16.46 29.76
CA VAL A 138 4.94 -15.33 30.10
C VAL A 138 4.90 -14.32 28.96
N ILE A 139 6.06 -13.92 28.42
CA ILE A 139 6.14 -13.01 27.29
C ILE A 139 5.35 -13.55 26.09
N ASN A 140 5.56 -14.83 25.74
CA ASN A 140 4.85 -15.48 24.64
C ASN A 140 3.33 -15.46 24.84
N THR A 141 2.86 -15.72 26.06
CA THR A 141 1.43 -15.67 26.40
C THR A 141 0.86 -14.26 26.22
N LEU A 142 1.59 -13.22 26.65
CA LEU A 142 1.17 -11.82 26.48
C LEU A 142 1.12 -11.42 25.02
N ILE A 143 2.10 -11.86 24.19
CA ILE A 143 2.10 -11.61 22.75
C ILE A 143 0.92 -12.33 22.09
N GLN A 144 0.63 -13.58 22.46
CA GLN A 144 -0.53 -14.30 21.93
C GLN A 144 -1.83 -13.58 22.29
N LEU A 145 -2.00 -13.16 23.56
CA LEU A 145 -3.18 -12.40 24.00
C LEU A 145 -3.35 -11.10 23.19
N MET A 146 -2.25 -10.38 22.93
CA MET A 146 -2.26 -9.18 22.10
C MET A 146 -2.68 -9.48 20.66
N ASN A 147 -2.12 -10.54 20.07
CA ASN A 147 -2.45 -10.94 18.70
C ASN A 147 -3.91 -11.38 18.58
N ASP A 148 -4.40 -12.17 19.54
CA ASP A 148 -5.79 -12.63 19.56
C ASP A 148 -6.76 -11.45 19.69
N HIS A 149 -6.42 -10.46 20.54
CA HIS A 149 -7.20 -9.24 20.66
C HIS A 149 -7.26 -8.45 19.33
N VAL A 150 -6.11 -8.27 18.64
CA VAL A 150 -6.04 -7.58 17.36
C VAL A 150 -6.86 -8.33 16.29
N LEU A 151 -6.73 -9.66 16.23
CA LEU A 151 -7.50 -10.49 15.31
C LEU A 151 -9.00 -10.44 15.60
N LEU A 152 -9.38 -10.46 16.87
CA LEU A 152 -10.78 -10.32 17.28
C LEU A 152 -11.38 -9.02 16.79
N MET A 153 -10.68 -7.90 17.01
CA MET A 153 -11.13 -6.57 16.55
C MET A 153 -11.21 -6.48 15.02
N GLY A 154 -10.27 -7.10 14.30
CA GLY A 154 -10.27 -7.15 12.84
C GLY A 154 -11.39 -8.00 12.22
N ASN A 155 -11.88 -9.00 12.95
CA ASN A 155 -12.95 -9.90 12.50
C ASN A 155 -14.36 -9.38 12.81
N ILE A 156 -14.50 -8.32 13.61
CA ILE A 156 -15.82 -7.72 13.89
C ILE A 156 -16.37 -7.12 12.59
N PRO A 157 -17.67 -7.34 12.28
CA PRO A 157 -18.31 -6.66 11.16
C PRO A 157 -18.08 -5.15 11.26
N PHE A 158 -17.64 -4.53 10.15
CA PHE A 158 -17.20 -3.13 10.07
C PHE A 158 -15.90 -2.78 10.83
N GLY A 159 -15.19 -3.76 11.41
CA GLY A 159 -13.89 -3.54 12.05
C GLY A 159 -12.81 -3.08 11.10
N MET A 160 -12.99 -3.33 9.81
CA MET A 160 -12.08 -2.88 8.74
C MET A 160 -12.89 -2.40 7.53
N ILE A 161 -12.60 -1.20 7.06
CA ILE A 161 -13.12 -0.70 5.79
C ILE A 161 -12.08 -1.04 4.73
N ASP A 162 -12.47 -1.89 3.78
CA ASP A 162 -11.67 -2.28 2.61
C ASP A 162 -12.04 -1.40 1.40
N GLN A 163 -11.19 -1.46 0.37
CA GLN A 163 -11.41 -0.82 -0.94
C GLN A 163 -11.39 0.72 -0.93
N LEU A 164 -10.73 1.31 0.07
CA LEU A 164 -10.48 2.74 0.09
C LEU A 164 -9.39 3.11 -0.92
N GLN A 165 -9.74 3.91 -1.92
CA GLN A 165 -8.77 4.40 -2.89
C GLN A 165 -8.56 5.90 -2.69
N ILE A 166 -7.32 6.27 -2.47
CA ILE A 166 -6.89 7.66 -2.39
C ILE A 166 -5.70 7.84 -3.34
N SER A 167 -5.80 8.81 -4.25
CA SER A 167 -4.70 9.15 -5.15
C SER A 167 -3.61 9.97 -4.42
N ASN A 168 -2.41 10.01 -5.02
CA ASN A 168 -1.32 10.83 -4.48
C ASN A 168 -1.67 12.32 -4.41
N THR A 169 -2.48 12.81 -5.36
CA THR A 169 -3.00 14.19 -5.35
C THR A 169 -3.92 14.44 -4.16
N MET A 170 -4.81 13.50 -3.90
CA MET A 170 -5.72 13.55 -2.76
C MET A 170 -4.98 13.52 -1.42
N ILE A 171 -3.95 12.67 -1.28
CA ILE A 171 -3.09 12.62 -0.07
C ILE A 171 -2.45 13.99 0.18
N SER A 172 -1.86 14.60 -0.87
CA SER A 172 -1.22 15.90 -0.78
C SER A 172 -2.20 16.98 -0.34
N LEU A 173 -3.42 16.98 -0.89
CA LEU A 173 -4.48 17.91 -0.51
C LEU A 173 -4.95 17.71 0.93
N VAL A 174 -5.13 16.45 1.38
CA VAL A 174 -5.47 16.15 2.77
C VAL A 174 -4.38 16.61 3.73
N CYS A 175 -3.11 16.37 3.41
CA CYS A 175 -2.00 16.87 4.23
C CYS A 175 -1.96 18.39 4.31
N LEU A 176 -2.19 19.09 3.19
CA LEU A 176 -2.29 20.57 3.16
C LEU A 176 -3.48 21.07 3.97
N TYR A 177 -4.63 20.40 3.87
CA TYR A 177 -5.83 20.71 4.64
C TYR A 177 -5.57 20.59 6.14
N LEU A 178 -4.94 19.50 6.57
CA LEU A 178 -4.58 19.26 7.97
C LEU A 178 -3.57 20.29 8.49
N ALA A 179 -2.57 20.67 7.68
CA ALA A 179 -1.60 21.70 8.02
C ALA A 179 -2.27 23.09 8.16
N ALA A 180 -3.17 23.44 7.26
CA ALA A 180 -3.95 24.67 7.32
C ALA A 180 -4.87 24.68 8.56
N TRP A 181 -5.50 23.54 8.85
CA TRP A 181 -6.36 23.38 10.05
C TRP A 181 -5.56 23.57 11.34
N TYR A 182 -4.40 22.93 11.46
CA TYR A 182 -3.49 23.14 12.59
C TYR A 182 -3.07 24.61 12.72
N SER A 183 -2.74 25.28 11.61
CA SER A 183 -2.37 26.68 11.61
C SER A 183 -3.49 27.61 12.08
N LEU A 184 -4.75 27.26 11.78
CA LEU A 184 -5.92 28.02 12.24
C LEU A 184 -6.08 27.94 13.77
N PHE A 185 -5.81 26.77 14.38
CA PHE A 185 -5.85 26.63 15.85
C PHE A 185 -4.79 27.49 16.54
N LYS A 186 -3.61 27.61 15.94
CA LYS A 186 -2.48 28.31 16.54
C LYS A 186 -2.53 29.83 16.35
N SER A 187 -3.03 30.27 15.21
CA SER A 187 -3.17 31.69 14.86
C SER A 187 -4.41 31.86 13.98
N PRO A 188 -5.58 32.14 14.58
CA PRO A 188 -6.81 32.32 13.83
C PRO A 188 -6.70 33.53 12.89
N SER A 189 -6.74 33.26 11.58
CA SER A 189 -6.69 34.27 10.52
C SER A 189 -7.82 34.02 9.52
N ARG A 190 -8.48 35.12 9.07
CA ARG A 190 -9.51 35.03 8.04
C ARG A 190 -8.97 34.43 6.74
N PHE A 191 -7.69 34.68 6.44
CA PHE A 191 -7.04 34.11 5.26
C PHE A 191 -6.91 32.58 5.37
N ILE A 192 -6.47 32.06 6.53
CA ILE A 192 -6.35 30.60 6.75
C ILE A 192 -7.72 29.93 6.69
N PHE A 193 -8.76 30.58 7.24
CA PHE A 193 -10.13 30.08 7.14
C PHE A 193 -10.61 29.99 5.66
N PHE A 194 -10.32 31.00 4.86
CA PHE A 194 -10.61 30.97 3.42
C PHE A 194 -9.85 29.87 2.69
N CYS A 195 -8.57 29.67 2.98
CA CYS A 195 -7.77 28.57 2.45
C CYS A 195 -8.36 27.21 2.82
N LEU A 196 -8.79 27.04 4.07
CA LEU A 196 -9.45 25.80 4.51
C LEU A 196 -10.77 25.54 3.77
N ALA A 197 -11.60 26.55 3.60
CA ALA A 197 -12.83 26.43 2.83
C ALA A 197 -12.54 26.04 1.38
N LEU A 198 -11.55 26.66 0.74
CA LEU A 198 -11.14 26.36 -0.63
C LEU A 198 -10.59 24.94 -0.77
N LEU A 199 -9.71 24.52 0.13
CA LEU A 199 -9.16 23.16 0.14
C LEU A 199 -10.24 22.11 0.43
N GLY A 200 -11.16 22.41 1.38
CA GLY A 200 -12.28 21.54 1.70
C GLY A 200 -13.24 21.33 0.53
N LEU A 201 -13.50 22.39 -0.27
CA LEU A 201 -14.26 22.28 -1.51
C LEU A 201 -13.46 21.60 -2.64
N GLY A 202 -12.14 21.73 -2.64
CA GLY A 202 -11.24 21.09 -3.62
C GLY A 202 -11.22 19.58 -3.52
N LEU A 203 -11.30 19.03 -2.30
CA LEU A 203 -11.25 17.57 -2.08
C LEU A 203 -12.35 16.79 -2.85
N PRO A 204 -13.65 17.12 -2.73
CA PRO A 204 -14.68 16.42 -3.49
C PRO A 204 -14.58 16.67 -5.00
N VAL A 205 -14.12 17.86 -5.43
CA VAL A 205 -13.92 18.14 -6.86
C VAL A 205 -12.83 17.26 -7.46
N VAL A 206 -11.69 17.13 -6.78
CA VAL A 206 -10.59 16.25 -7.24
C VAL A 206 -11.07 14.80 -7.26
N HIS A 207 -11.76 14.35 -6.22
CA HIS A 207 -12.33 13.00 -6.19
C HIS A 207 -13.29 12.74 -7.35
N LEU A 208 -14.15 13.72 -7.68
CA LEU A 208 -15.08 13.61 -8.81
C LEU A 208 -14.33 13.52 -10.15
N ILE A 209 -13.33 14.38 -10.38
CA ILE A 209 -12.50 14.37 -11.59
C ILE A 209 -11.80 13.02 -11.75
N GLU A 210 -11.18 12.51 -10.68
CA GLU A 210 -10.50 11.21 -10.69
C GLU A 210 -11.46 10.05 -10.95
N SER A 211 -12.65 10.09 -10.35
CA SER A 211 -13.69 9.09 -10.58
C SER A 211 -14.15 9.08 -12.05
N ILE A 212 -14.34 10.26 -12.66
CA ILE A 212 -14.69 10.36 -14.07
C ILE A 212 -13.57 9.85 -14.97
N GLN A 213 -12.31 10.19 -14.67
CA GLN A 213 -11.16 9.71 -15.42
C GLN A 213 -11.00 8.18 -15.31
N THR A 214 -11.16 7.64 -14.08
CA THR A 214 -11.10 6.19 -13.84
C THR A 214 -12.16 5.45 -14.62
N ASN A 215 -13.40 5.97 -14.67
CA ASN A 215 -14.48 5.34 -15.42
C ASN A 215 -14.26 5.32 -16.95
N LYS A 216 -13.44 6.22 -17.48
CA LYS A 216 -13.09 6.28 -18.91
C LYS A 216 -11.87 5.45 -19.27
N THR A 217 -11.08 5.00 -18.30
CA THR A 217 -9.85 4.24 -18.57
C THR A 217 -10.17 2.84 -19.05
N LYS A 218 -9.58 2.48 -20.21
CA LYS A 218 -9.54 1.12 -20.73
C LYS A 218 -8.10 0.66 -20.70
N GLU A 219 -7.81 -0.39 -19.96
CA GLU A 219 -6.46 -0.91 -19.78
C GLU A 219 -6.47 -2.43 -19.86
N ILE A 220 -5.42 -2.97 -20.48
CA ILE A 220 -5.15 -4.40 -20.48
C ILE A 220 -3.88 -4.61 -19.68
N ILE A 221 -3.97 -5.43 -18.64
CA ILE A 221 -2.89 -5.66 -17.70
C ILE A 221 -2.53 -7.14 -17.73
N VAL A 222 -1.30 -7.43 -18.13
CA VAL A 222 -0.76 -8.80 -18.06
C VAL A 222 -0.02 -8.94 -16.74
N LEU A 223 -0.51 -9.85 -15.90
CA LEU A 223 0.02 -10.05 -14.55
C LEU A 223 1.18 -11.05 -14.55
N ASN A 224 2.10 -10.85 -13.60
CA ASN A 224 3.15 -11.81 -13.31
C ASN A 224 2.65 -12.82 -12.24
N THR A 225 1.93 -13.84 -12.68
CA THR A 225 1.40 -14.89 -11.78
C THR A 225 2.18 -16.18 -12.02
N TYR A 226 2.93 -16.63 -11.02
CA TYR A 226 3.81 -17.80 -11.18
C TYR A 226 3.07 -19.03 -11.76
N GLY A 227 3.55 -19.51 -12.89
CA GLY A 227 3.06 -20.70 -13.57
C GLY A 227 1.69 -20.58 -14.25
N ALA A 228 1.13 -19.37 -14.36
CA ALA A 228 -0.18 -19.17 -14.98
C ALA A 228 -0.19 -17.93 -15.88
N ALA A 229 -0.86 -18.03 -17.01
CA ALA A 229 -1.22 -16.88 -17.82
C ALA A 229 -2.43 -16.17 -17.19
N THR A 230 -2.29 -14.89 -16.91
CA THR A 230 -3.36 -14.07 -16.32
C THR A 230 -3.39 -12.69 -16.95
N ILE A 231 -4.55 -12.33 -17.47
CA ILE A 231 -4.82 -11.04 -18.10
C ILE A 231 -6.01 -10.39 -17.44
N ILE A 232 -5.94 -9.11 -17.20
CA ILE A 232 -7.07 -8.31 -16.74
C ILE A 232 -7.41 -7.29 -17.82
N HIS A 233 -8.63 -7.35 -18.32
CA HIS A 233 -9.23 -6.30 -19.12
C HIS A 233 -9.99 -5.38 -18.17
N ARG A 234 -9.53 -4.15 -18.01
CA ARG A 234 -10.18 -3.15 -17.18
C ARG A 234 -10.94 -2.17 -18.05
N HIS A 235 -12.21 -1.96 -17.71
CA HIS A 235 -13.05 -0.91 -18.26
C HIS A 235 -13.68 -0.12 -17.12
N GLY A 236 -13.03 0.96 -16.71
CA GLY A 236 -13.43 1.74 -15.55
C GLY A 236 -13.39 0.91 -14.26
N LYS A 237 -14.56 0.71 -13.64
CA LYS A 237 -14.75 -0.09 -12.42
C LYS A 237 -15.05 -1.56 -12.68
N TYR A 238 -15.17 -1.96 -13.94
CA TYR A 238 -15.39 -3.33 -14.35
C TYR A 238 -14.08 -3.99 -14.79
N GLY A 239 -13.86 -5.21 -14.37
CA GLY A 239 -12.68 -6.00 -14.74
C GLY A 239 -13.06 -7.40 -15.18
N THR A 240 -12.52 -7.84 -16.31
CA THR A 240 -12.60 -9.23 -16.75
C THR A 240 -11.25 -9.89 -16.51
N LEU A 241 -11.22 -10.88 -15.62
CA LEU A 241 -10.03 -11.72 -15.43
C LEU A 241 -10.09 -12.89 -16.39
N THR A 242 -9.15 -12.95 -17.31
CA THR A 242 -8.93 -14.13 -18.17
C THR A 242 -7.69 -14.87 -17.66
N ALA A 243 -7.85 -16.13 -17.25
CA ALA A 243 -6.77 -16.92 -16.68
C ALA A 243 -6.81 -18.39 -17.16
N SER A 244 -5.68 -19.11 -17.00
CA SER A 244 -5.62 -20.55 -17.30
C SER A 244 -6.56 -21.33 -16.41
N ALA A 245 -7.20 -22.38 -16.95
CA ALA A 245 -8.16 -23.23 -16.21
C ALA A 245 -7.53 -23.78 -14.92
N SER A 246 -6.28 -24.23 -14.97
CA SER A 246 -5.54 -24.75 -13.81
C SER A 246 -5.39 -23.72 -12.67
N PHE A 247 -5.32 -22.43 -13.00
CA PHE A 247 -5.28 -21.35 -12.00
C PHE A 247 -6.66 -21.10 -11.38
N LEU A 248 -7.69 -21.08 -12.22
CA LEU A 248 -9.08 -20.86 -11.79
C LEU A 248 -9.63 -21.96 -10.88
N ASP A 249 -9.15 -23.20 -11.03
CA ASP A 249 -9.50 -24.33 -10.14
C ASP A 249 -9.09 -24.05 -8.69
N SER A 250 -8.06 -23.26 -8.46
CA SER A 250 -7.63 -22.84 -7.12
C SER A 250 -8.42 -21.62 -6.63
N LYS A 251 -9.66 -21.83 -6.17
CA LYS A 251 -10.56 -20.77 -5.68
C LYS A 251 -9.90 -19.79 -4.69
N LYS A 252 -8.99 -20.28 -3.84
CA LYS A 252 -8.29 -19.44 -2.85
C LYS A 252 -7.32 -18.47 -3.52
N LYS A 253 -6.52 -18.94 -4.48
CA LYS A 253 -5.56 -18.09 -5.22
C LYS A 253 -6.29 -17.07 -6.09
N THR A 254 -7.33 -17.52 -6.80
CA THR A 254 -8.16 -16.63 -7.63
C THR A 254 -8.82 -15.54 -6.81
N LYS A 255 -9.44 -15.87 -5.67
CA LYS A 255 -10.07 -14.90 -4.79
C LYS A 255 -9.05 -13.88 -4.23
N GLU A 256 -7.87 -14.34 -3.84
CA GLU A 256 -6.81 -13.46 -3.33
C GLU A 256 -6.27 -12.53 -4.43
N LEU A 257 -6.05 -13.05 -5.65
CA LEU A 257 -5.63 -12.24 -6.80
C LEU A 257 -6.68 -11.17 -7.12
N LEU A 258 -7.95 -11.54 -7.24
CA LEU A 258 -9.04 -10.58 -7.51
C LEU A 258 -9.13 -9.51 -6.43
N ARG A 259 -8.95 -9.89 -5.16
CA ARG A 259 -8.96 -8.94 -4.06
C ARG A 259 -7.80 -7.95 -4.15
N GLN A 260 -6.56 -8.44 -4.36
CA GLN A 260 -5.37 -7.59 -4.43
C GLN A 260 -5.41 -6.67 -5.66
N THR A 261 -5.74 -7.21 -6.83
CA THR A 261 -5.78 -6.44 -8.07
C THR A 261 -7.00 -5.51 -8.12
N GLY A 262 -8.13 -5.92 -7.56
CA GLY A 262 -9.31 -5.05 -7.41
C GLY A 262 -9.00 -3.81 -6.56
N LEU A 263 -8.32 -4.01 -5.43
CA LEU A 263 -7.85 -2.92 -4.57
C LEU A 263 -6.86 -1.99 -5.28
N ALA A 264 -5.88 -2.56 -5.98
CA ALA A 264 -4.84 -1.77 -6.65
C ALA A 264 -5.36 -1.00 -7.87
N LEU A 265 -6.32 -1.57 -8.60
CA LEU A 265 -6.83 -1.03 -9.86
C LEU A 265 -8.20 -0.33 -9.75
N GLY A 266 -8.87 -0.42 -8.63
CA GLY A 266 -10.20 0.16 -8.46
C GLY A 266 -11.31 -0.58 -9.17
N ILE A 267 -11.17 -1.89 -9.31
CA ILE A 267 -12.17 -2.72 -9.94
C ILE A 267 -13.13 -3.22 -8.86
N GLU A 268 -14.42 -2.88 -9.02
CA GLU A 268 -15.48 -3.25 -8.09
C GLU A 268 -16.25 -4.50 -8.55
N HIS A 269 -16.36 -4.68 -9.88
CA HIS A 269 -17.10 -5.77 -10.49
C HIS A 269 -16.19 -6.64 -11.33
N TRP A 270 -16.24 -7.95 -11.10
CA TRP A 270 -15.39 -8.91 -11.78
C TRP A 270 -16.22 -9.89 -12.61
N ASP A 271 -15.79 -10.07 -13.85
CA ASP A 271 -16.13 -11.21 -14.69
C ASP A 271 -14.92 -12.15 -14.79
N ILE A 272 -15.14 -13.46 -14.79
CA ILE A 272 -14.05 -14.46 -14.81
C ILE A 272 -14.21 -15.33 -16.02
N GLN A 273 -13.20 -15.37 -16.86
CA GLN A 273 -13.16 -16.16 -18.08
C GLN A 273 -11.94 -17.07 -18.07
N SER A 274 -12.08 -18.27 -18.59
CA SER A 274 -10.96 -19.19 -18.82
C SER A 274 -10.40 -19.02 -20.22
N PHE A 275 -9.08 -19.13 -20.35
CA PHE A 275 -8.48 -19.30 -21.68
C PHE A 275 -8.99 -20.60 -22.31
N PRO A 276 -9.26 -20.61 -23.62
CA PRO A 276 -9.48 -21.84 -24.37
C PRO A 276 -8.26 -22.76 -24.20
N ASN A 277 -8.47 -24.07 -24.19
CA ASN A 277 -7.46 -25.07 -23.83
C ASN A 277 -6.28 -25.22 -24.81
N ASP A 278 -6.29 -24.51 -25.92
CA ASP A 278 -5.20 -24.51 -26.89
C ASP A 278 -4.17 -23.40 -26.63
N PRO A 279 -2.91 -23.61 -27.06
CA PRO A 279 -1.88 -22.57 -26.99
C PRO A 279 -2.31 -21.37 -27.83
N VAL A 280 -2.87 -20.37 -27.20
CA VAL A 280 -3.49 -19.26 -27.90
C VAL A 280 -2.51 -18.10 -28.01
N MET A 281 -2.21 -17.76 -29.25
CA MET A 281 -1.78 -16.42 -29.61
C MET A 281 -2.99 -15.51 -29.46
N ILE A 282 -3.07 -14.75 -28.37
CA ILE A 282 -4.15 -13.79 -28.22
C ILE A 282 -3.70 -12.51 -28.91
N SER A 283 -4.23 -12.30 -30.11
CA SER A 283 -4.21 -10.99 -30.75
C SER A 283 -5.20 -10.11 -29.98
N LEU A 284 -4.70 -9.18 -29.19
CA LEU A 284 -5.53 -8.21 -28.50
C LEU A 284 -5.89 -7.08 -29.49
N GLN A 285 -6.80 -7.39 -30.42
CA GLN A 285 -7.35 -6.40 -31.34
C GLN A 285 -8.65 -5.87 -30.75
N GLU A 286 -8.65 -4.71 -30.12
CA GLU A 286 -9.84 -3.91 -29.92
C GLU A 286 -9.90 -2.80 -30.98
N THR A 287 -10.88 -2.95 -31.87
CA THR A 287 -11.49 -1.93 -32.76
C THR A 287 -10.65 -0.75 -33.22
N GLN A 288 -10.36 -0.75 -34.51
CA GLN A 288 -10.17 0.37 -35.47
C GLN A 288 -9.09 1.43 -35.23
N GLU A 289 -8.38 1.49 -34.12
CA GLU A 289 -7.27 2.43 -33.95
C GLU A 289 -5.96 1.71 -33.63
N THR A 290 -4.95 2.05 -34.39
CA THR A 290 -3.53 1.65 -34.40
C THR A 290 -2.94 1.28 -33.02
N MET A 291 -3.34 0.15 -32.47
CA MET A 291 -2.63 -0.45 -31.35
C MET A 291 -1.58 -1.44 -31.84
N PRO A 292 -0.37 -1.44 -31.26
CA PRO A 292 0.58 -2.49 -31.51
C PRO A 292 -0.04 -3.82 -31.09
N TRP A 293 -0.02 -4.79 -31.97
CA TRP A 293 -0.45 -6.13 -31.69
C TRP A 293 0.36 -6.69 -30.54
N VAL A 294 -0.31 -7.19 -29.53
CA VAL A 294 0.33 -7.86 -28.40
C VAL A 294 0.08 -9.35 -28.56
N LEU A 295 1.15 -10.08 -28.75
CA LEU A 295 1.12 -11.52 -28.84
C LEU A 295 1.47 -12.10 -27.48
N LEU A 296 0.52 -12.72 -26.81
CA LEU A 296 0.76 -13.50 -25.61
C LEU A 296 1.09 -14.94 -26.01
N CYS A 297 2.28 -15.36 -25.72
CA CYS A 297 2.72 -16.70 -26.00
C CYS A 297 2.56 -17.60 -24.76
N HIS A 298 1.55 -18.42 -24.76
CA HIS A 298 1.36 -19.51 -23.80
C HIS A 298 1.72 -20.84 -24.48
N ALA A 299 2.90 -21.02 -25.03
CA ALA A 299 3.15 -22.29 -25.69
C ALA A 299 4.61 -22.72 -25.72
N LYS A 300 4.82 -23.92 -25.25
CA LYS A 300 6.10 -24.64 -25.38
C LYS A 300 6.49 -24.94 -26.83
N SER A 301 5.56 -24.92 -27.77
CA SER A 301 5.71 -25.42 -29.15
C SER A 301 5.89 -24.34 -30.23
N ILE A 302 5.66 -23.06 -29.93
CA ILE A 302 5.71 -22.01 -30.96
C ILE A 302 7.15 -21.50 -31.15
N SER A 303 7.59 -21.44 -32.44
CA SER A 303 8.81 -20.75 -32.85
C SER A 303 8.42 -19.47 -33.55
N LEU A 304 9.05 -18.34 -33.20
CA LEU A 304 8.80 -17.03 -33.79
C LEU A 304 9.18 -16.99 -35.29
N ASN A 305 10.07 -17.89 -35.70
CA ASN A 305 10.46 -18.01 -37.10
C ASN A 305 9.32 -18.47 -38.02
N ASN A 306 8.35 -19.24 -37.48
CA ASN A 306 7.20 -19.70 -38.23
C ASN A 306 6.10 -18.63 -38.41
N LEU A 307 6.22 -17.52 -37.67
CA LEU A 307 5.29 -16.40 -37.69
C LEU A 307 5.75 -15.22 -38.56
N LYS A 308 6.85 -15.39 -39.28
CA LYS A 308 7.51 -14.32 -40.02
C LYS A 308 6.61 -13.57 -41.02
N ASP A 309 5.65 -14.26 -41.61
CA ASP A 309 4.77 -13.72 -42.65
C ASP A 309 3.55 -12.99 -42.10
N GLU A 310 3.17 -13.29 -40.82
CA GLU A 310 2.01 -12.69 -40.12
C GLU A 310 2.39 -11.51 -39.23
N ILE A 311 3.65 -11.39 -38.84
CA ILE A 311 4.11 -10.41 -37.86
C ILE A 311 4.55 -9.11 -38.57
N LYS A 312 3.74 -8.05 -38.45
CA LYS A 312 4.12 -6.70 -38.87
C LYS A 312 5.13 -6.09 -37.89
N LYS A 313 6.01 -5.21 -38.37
CA LYS A 313 7.13 -4.59 -37.62
C LYS A 313 6.74 -3.82 -36.34
N GLU A 314 5.46 -3.59 -36.09
CA GLU A 314 4.96 -2.81 -34.94
C GLU A 314 4.41 -3.67 -33.76
N ILE A 315 4.67 -4.98 -33.78
CA ILE A 315 4.15 -5.90 -32.78
C ILE A 315 5.05 -5.91 -31.54
N LEU A 316 4.43 -5.79 -30.35
CA LEU A 316 5.07 -6.08 -29.08
C LEU A 316 4.79 -7.54 -28.70
N LEU A 317 5.84 -8.33 -28.59
CA LEU A 317 5.76 -9.71 -28.11
C LEU A 317 5.90 -9.74 -26.60
N LEU A 318 4.91 -10.29 -25.89
CA LEU A 318 4.95 -10.49 -24.45
C LEU A 318 5.06 -11.99 -24.15
N ALA A 319 6.09 -12.39 -23.40
CA ALA A 319 6.15 -13.71 -22.80
C ALA A 319 5.47 -13.67 -21.42
N ASP A 320 4.47 -14.51 -21.23
CA ASP A 320 3.73 -14.60 -19.97
C ASP A 320 4.46 -15.39 -18.87
N ALA A 321 3.96 -15.35 -17.65
CA ALA A 321 4.57 -16.01 -16.51
C ALA A 321 4.42 -17.55 -16.49
N SER A 322 3.66 -18.14 -17.43
CA SER A 322 3.58 -19.58 -17.61
C SER A 322 4.68 -20.15 -18.52
N THR A 323 5.37 -19.27 -19.26
CA THR A 323 6.39 -19.66 -20.22
C THR A 323 7.69 -20.05 -19.50
N PRO A 324 8.30 -21.22 -19.78
CA PRO A 324 9.55 -21.62 -19.17
C PRO A 324 10.72 -20.69 -19.52
N VAL A 325 11.61 -20.42 -18.56
CA VAL A 325 12.74 -19.48 -18.72
C VAL A 325 13.64 -19.80 -19.92
N TRP A 326 13.89 -21.09 -20.22
CA TRP A 326 14.67 -21.50 -21.39
C TRP A 326 14.04 -21.08 -22.71
N LYS A 327 12.68 -21.08 -22.76
CA LYS A 327 11.93 -20.68 -23.95
C LYS A 327 11.91 -19.17 -24.12
N ILE A 328 11.80 -18.43 -23.01
CA ILE A 328 11.92 -16.96 -22.99
C ILE A 328 13.24 -16.54 -23.62
N LYS A 329 14.36 -17.12 -23.17
CA LYS A 329 15.69 -16.85 -23.72
C LYS A 329 15.84 -17.23 -25.19
N GLN A 330 15.15 -18.27 -25.64
CA GLN A 330 15.09 -18.62 -27.05
C GLN A 330 14.34 -17.54 -27.85
N TRP A 331 13.15 -17.14 -27.39
CA TRP A 331 12.34 -16.12 -28.05
C TRP A 331 13.01 -14.74 -28.07
N GLU A 332 13.72 -14.38 -27.00
CA GLU A 332 14.49 -13.14 -26.96
C GLU A 332 15.55 -13.10 -28.10
N LYS A 333 16.29 -14.19 -28.28
CA LYS A 333 17.27 -14.31 -29.37
C LYS A 333 16.60 -14.30 -30.76
N GLU A 334 15.46 -14.95 -30.92
CA GLU A 334 14.69 -14.96 -32.16
C GLU A 334 14.10 -13.56 -32.45
N ALA A 335 13.57 -12.86 -31.46
CA ALA A 335 13.03 -11.51 -31.58
C ALA A 335 14.13 -10.48 -31.98
N GLN A 336 15.30 -10.59 -31.33
CA GLN A 336 16.46 -9.75 -31.72
C GLN A 336 16.86 -9.93 -33.18
N LYS A 337 16.88 -11.18 -33.68
CA LYS A 337 17.18 -11.46 -35.12
C LYS A 337 16.13 -10.91 -36.09
N LEU A 338 14.88 -10.85 -35.62
CA LEU A 338 13.73 -10.38 -36.40
C LEU A 338 13.46 -8.87 -36.21
N HIS A 339 14.24 -8.18 -35.37
CA HIS A 339 14.05 -6.77 -35.00
C HIS A 339 12.66 -6.49 -34.41
N LEU A 340 12.10 -7.44 -33.62
CA LEU A 340 10.83 -7.31 -32.97
C LEU A 340 11.01 -6.80 -31.53
N ARG A 341 10.02 -6.05 -31.03
CA ARG A 341 9.97 -5.65 -29.63
C ARG A 341 9.53 -6.85 -28.78
N PHE A 342 10.39 -7.27 -27.86
CA PHE A 342 10.12 -8.39 -26.97
C PHE A 342 10.20 -7.94 -25.52
N LYS A 343 9.28 -8.44 -24.69
CA LYS A 343 9.23 -8.19 -23.26
C LYS A 343 8.87 -9.46 -22.51
N SER A 344 9.59 -9.72 -21.42
CA SER A 344 9.38 -10.87 -20.54
C SER A 344 8.68 -10.43 -19.25
N ILE A 345 7.45 -10.89 -19.03
CA ILE A 345 6.71 -10.62 -17.79
C ILE A 345 7.40 -11.19 -16.55
N PRO A 346 7.94 -12.43 -16.57
CA PRO A 346 8.67 -12.97 -15.41
C PRO A 346 9.90 -12.16 -15.00
N GLU A 347 10.59 -11.53 -15.93
CA GLU A 347 11.83 -10.78 -15.67
C GLU A 347 11.58 -9.29 -15.42
N GLU A 348 10.66 -8.69 -16.16
CA GLU A 348 10.39 -7.25 -16.12
C GLU A 348 9.17 -6.87 -15.24
N GLY A 349 8.38 -7.86 -14.80
CA GLY A 349 7.18 -7.65 -14.02
C GLY A 349 5.91 -7.43 -14.85
N PRO A 350 4.78 -7.10 -14.22
CA PRO A 350 3.50 -6.94 -14.91
C PRO A 350 3.55 -5.79 -15.92
N HIS A 351 2.86 -5.97 -17.05
CA HIS A 351 2.80 -4.99 -18.11
C HIS A 351 1.41 -4.45 -18.33
N THR A 352 1.28 -3.12 -18.38
CA THR A 352 -0.01 -2.42 -18.58
C THR A 352 -0.01 -1.76 -19.95
N ILE A 353 -1.03 -2.06 -20.74
CA ILE A 353 -1.29 -1.45 -22.04
C ILE A 353 -2.50 -0.55 -21.87
N ARG A 354 -2.32 0.75 -22.11
CA ARG A 354 -3.39 1.74 -22.04
C ARG A 354 -3.97 1.96 -23.43
N CYS A 355 -5.29 1.81 -23.54
CA CYS A 355 -6.02 2.13 -24.75
C CYS A 355 -6.34 3.64 -24.73
N HIS A 356 -5.61 4.45 -25.50
CA HIS A 356 -5.96 5.85 -25.68
C HIS A 356 -7.19 5.95 -26.60
N GLN A 357 -8.29 6.50 -26.09
CA GLN A 357 -9.33 7.03 -26.99
C GLN A 357 -8.80 8.35 -27.55
N THR A 358 -8.49 8.39 -28.83
CA THR A 358 -8.40 9.65 -29.56
C THR A 358 -9.79 10.29 -29.56
N GLN A 359 -9.86 11.54 -29.09
CA GLN A 359 -11.06 12.38 -29.11
C GLN A 359 -11.50 12.69 -30.53
#